data_5b1dda24b6c1287b4f26d3fe7005eafb
#
_entry.id   5b1dda24b6c1287b4f26d3fe7005eafb
#
_cell.length_a   1.000
_cell.length_b   1.000
_cell.length_c   1.000
_cell.angle_alpha   90.00
_cell.angle_beta   90.00
_cell.angle_gamma   90.00
#
_symmetry.space_group_name_H-M   'P 1'
#
loop_
_entity.id
_entity.type
_entity.pdbx_description
1 polymer ?
#
loop_
_entity_poly.entity_id
_entity_poly.type
_entity_poly.pdbx_seq_one_letter_code
_entity_poly.pdbx_strand_id
1 'polypeptide(L)'
;MLIFEKSQQGRTAITLDKLDVPAYTLKAEKREQEARLPEVSEIDVVRHYTALSKKAHGVDDGFYPLGSCTMKYNPRINEKISGFDGFAKIHPLQ
;
A
#
# COMPACT_ATOMS: atom_id res chain seq x y z
N MET A 1 -1.93 16.16 10.89
CA MET A 1 -1.40 16.57 9.56
C MET A 1 -1.72 15.48 8.57
N LEU A 2 -2.45 15.81 7.50
CA LEU A 2 -2.74 14.89 6.41
C LEU A 2 -1.55 14.84 5.43
N ILE A 3 -1.45 13.77 4.65
CA ILE A 3 -0.39 13.64 3.63
C ILE A 3 -0.47 14.77 2.60
N PHE A 4 -1.68 15.26 2.30
CA PHE A 4 -1.93 16.39 1.39
C PHE A 4 -1.32 17.71 1.86
N GLU A 5 -1.20 17.89 3.18
CA GLU A 5 -0.58 19.10 3.77
C GLU A 5 0.95 19.10 3.62
N LYS A 6 1.54 17.97 3.25
CA LYS A 6 2.97 17.81 2.96
C LYS A 6 3.30 17.99 1.49
N SER A 7 2.28 18.12 0.63
CA SER A 7 2.46 18.25 -0.82
C SER A 7 3.32 19.45 -1.18
N GLN A 8 4.30 19.23 -2.02
CA GLN A 8 5.13 20.31 -2.60
C GLN A 8 5.30 20.02 -4.09
N GLN A 9 4.97 21.01 -4.90
CA GLN A 9 5.01 20.88 -6.35
C GLN A 9 6.34 20.32 -6.87
N GLY A 10 6.26 19.34 -7.75
CA GLY A 10 7.42 18.71 -8.38
C GLY A 10 8.05 17.57 -7.57
N ARG A 11 7.55 17.26 -6.35
CA ARG A 11 8.01 16.09 -5.62
C ARG A 11 7.33 14.81 -6.11
N THR A 12 8.11 13.73 -6.20
CA THR A 12 7.61 12.40 -6.52
C THR A 12 8.20 11.35 -5.58
N ALA A 13 7.39 10.37 -5.20
CA ALA A 13 7.81 9.27 -4.36
C ALA A 13 8.28 8.05 -5.17
N ILE A 14 7.80 7.91 -6.39
CA ILE A 14 8.11 6.79 -7.28
C ILE A 14 8.14 7.26 -8.73
N THR A 15 9.05 6.70 -9.49
CA THR A 15 9.06 6.83 -10.95
C THR A 15 8.52 5.55 -11.54
N LEU A 16 7.44 5.67 -12.30
CA LEU A 16 6.87 4.53 -13.01
C LEU A 16 7.69 4.24 -14.27
N ASP A 17 7.85 2.96 -14.57
CA ASP A 17 8.45 2.52 -15.82
C ASP A 17 7.57 2.92 -17.02
N LYS A 18 8.19 2.96 -18.19
CA LYS A 18 7.45 3.18 -19.44
C LYS A 18 6.48 2.02 -19.65
N LEU A 19 5.28 2.35 -20.17
CA LEU A 19 4.34 1.32 -20.56
C LEU A 19 4.95 0.42 -21.66
N ASP A 20 4.85 -0.87 -21.46
CA ASP A 20 5.25 -1.92 -22.42
C ASP A 20 4.09 -2.36 -23.34
N VAL A 21 2.95 -1.69 -23.22
CA VAL A 21 1.74 -1.91 -24.01
C VAL A 21 1.42 -0.69 -24.87
N PRO A 22 0.72 -0.86 -26.03
CA PRO A 22 0.29 0.27 -26.83
C PRO A 22 -0.59 1.25 -26.06
N ALA A 23 -0.34 2.55 -26.24
CA ALA A 23 -1.18 3.58 -25.65
C ALA A 23 -2.62 3.46 -26.19
N TYR A 24 -3.58 3.41 -25.28
CA TYR A 24 -4.99 3.35 -25.60
C TYR A 24 -5.72 4.61 -25.12
N THR A 25 -6.45 5.24 -26.04
CA THR A 25 -7.29 6.39 -25.69
C THR A 25 -8.68 5.91 -25.30
N LEU A 26 -9.07 6.16 -24.06
CA LEU A 26 -10.42 5.85 -23.59
C LEU A 26 -11.45 6.66 -24.40
N LYS A 27 -12.49 5.97 -24.90
CA LYS A 27 -13.63 6.59 -25.61
C LYS A 27 -14.71 7.11 -24.66
N ALA A 28 -14.54 6.90 -23.36
CA ALA A 28 -15.48 7.38 -22.35
C ALA A 28 -15.21 8.85 -21.99
N GLU A 29 -16.22 9.50 -21.42
CA GLU A 29 -16.05 10.83 -20.83
C GLU A 29 -14.97 10.78 -19.76
N LYS A 30 -14.07 11.76 -19.85
CA LYS A 30 -12.98 11.91 -18.89
C LYS A 30 -13.29 13.07 -17.96
N ARG A 31 -12.74 13.01 -16.77
CA ARG A 31 -12.79 14.14 -15.85
C ARG A 31 -12.10 15.35 -16.48
N GLU A 32 -12.69 16.53 -16.34
CA GLU A 32 -12.12 17.77 -16.88
C GLU A 32 -10.86 18.22 -16.13
N GLN A 33 -10.81 17.96 -14.82
CA GLN A 33 -9.68 18.33 -13.98
C GLN A 33 -8.96 17.07 -13.50
N GLU A 34 -7.66 17.12 -13.48
CA GLU A 34 -6.84 16.05 -12.91
C GLU A 34 -7.10 15.90 -11.40
N ALA A 35 -6.88 14.70 -10.90
CA ALA A 35 -6.98 14.43 -9.47
C ALA A 35 -5.87 15.20 -8.72
N ARG A 36 -6.24 15.97 -7.70
CA ARG A 36 -5.30 16.66 -6.83
C ARG A 36 -4.66 15.66 -5.86
N LEU A 37 -3.74 14.85 -6.38
CA LEU A 37 -2.95 13.94 -5.57
C LEU A 37 -1.80 14.70 -4.89
N PRO A 38 -1.36 14.26 -3.68
CA PRO A 38 -0.25 14.92 -3.01
C PRO A 38 1.08 14.61 -3.73
N GLU A 39 1.84 15.64 -4.01
CA GLU A 39 3.19 15.54 -4.54
C GLU A 39 4.17 15.48 -3.36
N VAL A 40 4.63 14.30 -3.01
CA VAL A 40 5.46 14.02 -1.83
C VAL A 40 6.64 13.13 -2.19
N SER A 41 7.72 13.22 -1.44
CA SER A 41 8.86 12.32 -1.60
C SER A 41 8.58 10.95 -0.94
N GLU A 42 9.33 9.93 -1.32
CA GLU A 42 9.27 8.60 -0.69
C GLU A 42 9.43 8.68 0.83
N ILE A 43 10.41 9.45 1.30
CA ILE A 43 10.65 9.61 2.73
C ILE A 43 9.48 10.26 3.47
N ASP A 44 8.77 11.20 2.83
CA ASP A 44 7.57 11.82 3.41
C ASP A 44 6.44 10.80 3.53
N VAL A 45 6.25 9.94 2.53
CA VAL A 45 5.26 8.86 2.55
C VAL A 45 5.58 7.87 3.67
N VAL A 46 6.80 7.35 3.69
CA VAL A 46 7.23 6.34 4.69
C VAL A 46 7.09 6.90 6.10
N ARG A 47 7.61 8.10 6.36
CA ARG A 47 7.53 8.72 7.69
C ARG A 47 6.11 9.03 8.13
N HIS A 48 5.26 9.48 7.19
CA HIS A 48 3.86 9.78 7.49
C HIS A 48 3.10 8.53 7.92
N TYR A 49 3.16 7.46 7.13
CA TYR A 49 2.43 6.22 7.42
C TYR A 49 3.04 5.45 8.59
N THR A 50 4.35 5.48 8.79
CA THR A 50 4.98 4.94 9.99
C THR A 50 4.52 5.67 11.25
N ALA A 51 4.40 7.01 11.20
CA ALA A 51 3.88 7.76 12.33
C ALA A 51 2.39 7.48 12.60
N LEU A 52 1.59 7.22 11.56
CA LEU A 52 0.20 6.80 11.71
C LEU A 52 0.09 5.40 12.30
N SER A 53 0.89 4.45 11.82
CA SER A 53 0.86 3.07 12.32
C SER A 53 1.14 2.98 13.81
N LYS A 54 2.03 3.82 14.33
CA LYS A 54 2.32 3.90 15.77
C LYS A 54 1.18 4.43 16.65
N LYS A 55 0.10 4.93 16.04
CA LYS A 55 -1.11 5.36 16.78
C LYS A 55 -2.13 4.24 16.96
N ALA A 56 -1.93 3.11 16.29
CA ALA A 56 -2.74 1.91 16.41
C ALA A 56 -1.88 0.79 16.99
N HIS A 57 -2.49 -0.12 17.73
CA HIS A 57 -1.81 -1.30 18.24
C HIS A 57 -1.64 -2.34 17.13
N GLY A 58 -0.41 -2.78 16.89
CA GLY A 58 -0.06 -3.84 15.93
C GLY A 58 0.41 -5.12 16.62
N VAL A 59 0.36 -6.23 15.91
CA VAL A 59 0.83 -7.53 16.45
C VAL A 59 2.33 -7.54 16.77
N ASP A 60 3.10 -6.64 16.14
CA ASP A 60 4.53 -6.47 16.40
C ASP A 60 4.80 -5.62 17.66
N ASP A 61 3.81 -4.85 18.13
CA ASP A 61 3.94 -4.02 19.33
C ASP A 61 3.73 -4.80 20.64
N GLY A 62 3.05 -5.94 20.55
CA GLY A 62 2.80 -6.79 21.70
C GLY A 62 1.49 -7.57 21.61
N PHE A 63 1.22 -8.31 22.67
CA PHE A 63 0.00 -9.09 22.80
C PHE A 63 -1.21 -8.19 23.08
N TYR A 64 -2.30 -8.44 22.37
CA TYR A 64 -3.57 -7.75 22.55
C TYR A 64 -4.66 -8.73 23.02
N PRO A 65 -5.15 -8.62 24.27
CA PRO A 65 -5.98 -9.66 24.90
C PRO A 65 -7.48 -9.52 24.60
N LEU A 66 -7.89 -9.19 23.38
CA LEU A 66 -9.31 -9.21 23.01
C LEU A 66 -9.73 -10.60 22.54
N GLY A 67 -10.81 -11.13 23.16
CA GLY A 67 -11.28 -12.49 22.91
C GLY A 67 -11.76 -12.78 21.49
N SER A 68 -12.31 -11.78 20.77
CA SER A 68 -12.78 -11.90 19.39
C SER A 68 -11.71 -11.62 18.34
N CYS A 69 -10.56 -11.09 18.74
CA CYS A 69 -9.48 -10.75 17.82
C CYS A 69 -8.37 -11.78 17.86
N THR A 70 -7.95 -12.27 16.70
CA THR A 70 -6.78 -13.13 16.56
C THR A 70 -5.49 -12.34 16.41
N MET A 71 -5.31 -11.29 17.20
CA MET A 71 -4.10 -10.44 17.18
C MET A 71 -2.91 -11.15 17.83
N LYS A 72 -2.60 -12.34 17.37
CA LYS A 72 -1.43 -13.13 17.75
C LYS A 72 -0.32 -12.89 16.77
N TYR A 73 0.90 -12.91 17.26
CA TYR A 73 2.06 -12.81 16.40
C TYR A 73 2.06 -13.94 15.37
N ASN A 74 2.15 -13.58 14.09
CA ASN A 74 2.31 -14.52 12.99
C ASN A 74 3.77 -14.45 12.50
N PRO A 75 4.54 -15.55 12.56
CA PRO A 75 5.91 -15.54 12.07
C PRO A 75 5.99 -15.05 10.63
N ARG A 76 6.87 -14.09 10.36
CA ARG A 76 6.99 -13.44 9.03
C ARG A 76 7.30 -14.40 7.89
N ILE A 77 7.90 -15.57 8.23
CA ILE A 77 8.15 -16.62 7.25
C ILE A 77 6.84 -17.17 6.64
N ASN A 78 5.74 -17.15 7.40
CA ASN A 78 4.44 -17.63 6.92
C ASN A 78 3.94 -16.80 5.74
N GLU A 79 4.14 -15.48 5.78
CA GLU A 79 3.79 -14.59 4.66
C GLU A 79 4.62 -14.91 3.41
N LYS A 80 5.91 -15.18 3.59
CA LYS A 80 6.79 -15.55 2.48
C LYS A 80 6.38 -16.89 1.86
N ILE A 81 6.07 -17.90 2.68
CA ILE A 81 5.69 -19.24 2.21
C ILE A 81 4.32 -19.20 1.53
N SER A 82 3.34 -18.50 2.11
CA SER A 82 2.00 -18.37 1.52
C SER A 82 2.02 -17.69 0.14
N GLY A 83 3.01 -16.86 -0.12
CA GLY A 83 3.22 -16.20 -1.41
C GLY A 83 3.91 -17.06 -2.48
N PHE A 84 4.35 -18.29 -2.17
CA PHE A 84 4.93 -19.16 -3.18
C PHE A 84 3.88 -19.62 -4.19
N ASP A 85 4.27 -19.73 -5.44
CA ASP A 85 3.39 -20.06 -6.56
C ASP A 85 2.59 -21.36 -6.32
N GLY A 86 3.19 -22.37 -5.69
CA GLY A 86 2.55 -23.63 -5.34
C GLY A 86 1.40 -23.51 -4.33
N PHE A 87 1.29 -22.38 -3.62
CA PHE A 87 0.18 -22.09 -2.71
C PHE A 87 -0.72 -20.98 -3.25
N ALA A 88 -0.12 -19.88 -3.71
CA ALA A 88 -0.87 -18.68 -4.10
C ALA A 88 -1.61 -18.83 -5.43
N LYS A 89 -1.10 -19.68 -6.34
CA LYS A 89 -1.66 -19.87 -7.69
C LYS A 89 -2.43 -21.19 -7.87
N ILE A 90 -2.67 -21.92 -6.80
CA ILE A 90 -3.46 -23.15 -6.83
C ILE A 90 -4.92 -22.83 -7.14
N HIS A 91 -5.50 -23.53 -8.10
CA HIS A 91 -6.92 -23.47 -8.39
C HIS A 91 -7.70 -24.53 -7.59
N PRO A 92 -8.89 -24.22 -7.03
CA PRO A 92 -9.65 -25.18 -6.22
C PRO A 92 -10.06 -26.49 -6.94
N LEU A 93 -10.04 -26.48 -8.27
CA LEU A 93 -10.37 -27.64 -9.12
C LEU A 93 -9.14 -28.36 -9.67
N GLN A 94 -7.96 -28.07 -9.16
CA GLN A 94 -6.72 -28.65 -9.60
C GLN A 94 -6.41 -29.93 -8.82
#